data_c24b577c824c0323ac295fbe0caef633
#
_entry.id   c24b577c824c0323ac295fbe0caef633
#
_cell.length_a   1.000
_cell.length_b   1.000
_cell.length_c   1.000
_cell.angle_alpha   90.00
_cell.angle_beta   90.00
_cell.angle_gamma   90.00
#
_symmetry.space_group_name_H-M   'P 1'
#
loop_
_entity.id
_entity.type
_entity.pdbx_description
1 polymer ?
#
loop_
_entity_poly.entity_id
_entity_poly.type
_entity_poly.pdbx_seq_one_letter_code
_entity_poly.pdbx_strand_id
1 'polypeptide(L)'
;MKKDIAIKVSNVSKSFRLPHEKVGSIKNAIVNWRKKQKGYETQRVLKDISFEIEKGDFFGIVGRNGSGKSTLLKVMSQIYAPDKGKVSIHGKLVPFIELGVGFNPEXTGRENVFLNGALLGFSREETEAKYQDIVEFAELERFMDQKLKNYSSGMQVRLAFSIAIQADGDILLLDEVLAVGDEAFQRKCNDYFDQLKQEGKTVILVTHSMDAVRKYCNKALMLQKGKVLDIGSPEDISNRYSIENLGTRPSGPHKHLKGDMSIKDLQVQLISQNKVAQDEIIEIRVSYRNQGSRGTYPVCDLVDLDRNVPLVTAGSSLTKREYVSRSWKIKLSSINNTNIAASVAVRDEQNEVLAFVADSDKPKFILRRNDYPDPMKPTTYALLFEKGEWNEQ
;
A
#
# COMPACT_ATOMS: atom_id res chain seq x y z
N MET A 1 26.33 18.81 -11.51
CA MET A 1 26.73 17.42 -11.83
C MET A 1 25.67 16.81 -12.74
N LYS A 2 26.09 16.10 -13.80
CA LYS A 2 25.17 15.42 -14.71
C LYS A 2 24.58 14.22 -13.98
N LYS A 3 23.27 14.13 -13.89
CA LYS A 3 22.59 12.99 -13.23
C LYS A 3 22.83 11.72 -14.04
N ASP A 4 23.27 10.66 -13.39
CA ASP A 4 23.48 9.35 -14.03
C ASP A 4 22.15 8.57 -13.92
N ILE A 5 21.38 8.63 -15.00
CA ILE A 5 20.02 8.08 -15.04
C ILE A 5 20.08 6.58 -15.32
N ALA A 6 19.45 5.77 -14.48
CA ALA A 6 19.28 4.33 -14.69
C ALA A 6 18.05 4.05 -15.56
N ILE A 7 16.91 4.67 -15.26
CA ILE A 7 15.69 4.51 -16.05
C ILE A 7 15.06 5.89 -16.30
N LYS A 8 14.64 6.11 -17.54
CA LYS A 8 13.87 7.29 -17.93
C LYS A 8 12.57 6.86 -18.60
N VAL A 9 11.46 7.25 -18.00
CA VAL A 9 10.10 7.04 -18.50
C VAL A 9 9.63 8.38 -19.06
N SER A 10 9.25 8.44 -20.34
CA SER A 10 8.92 9.68 -21.03
C SER A 10 7.56 9.56 -21.72
N ASN A 11 6.55 10.27 -21.20
CA ASN A 11 5.20 10.42 -21.75
C ASN A 11 4.52 9.08 -22.07
N VAL A 12 4.73 8.09 -21.21
CA VAL A 12 4.24 6.71 -21.43
C VAL A 12 2.72 6.65 -21.20
N SER A 13 2.02 6.11 -22.18
CA SER A 13 0.59 5.79 -22.08
C SER A 13 0.36 4.35 -22.53
N LYS A 14 -0.61 3.68 -21.87
CA LYS A 14 -0.98 2.29 -22.18
C LYS A 14 -2.46 2.09 -21.98
N SER A 15 -3.10 1.45 -22.96
CA SER A 15 -4.53 1.11 -22.95
C SER A 15 -4.71 -0.36 -23.31
N PHE A 16 -5.80 -0.93 -22.81
CA PHE A 16 -6.21 -2.29 -23.17
C PHE A 16 -7.62 -2.26 -23.73
N ARG A 17 -7.89 -3.13 -24.70
CA ARG A 17 -9.22 -3.35 -25.25
C ARG A 17 -9.89 -4.49 -24.49
N LEU A 18 -10.96 -4.18 -23.80
CA LEU A 18 -11.76 -5.17 -23.07
C LEU A 18 -12.94 -5.55 -23.96
N PRO A 19 -12.98 -6.80 -24.48
CA PRO A 19 -14.12 -7.23 -25.29
C PRO A 19 -15.38 -7.29 -24.40
N HIS A 20 -16.49 -6.78 -24.90
CA HIS A 20 -17.78 -7.02 -24.25
C HIS A 20 -18.13 -8.51 -24.40
N GLU A 21 -18.68 -9.09 -23.37
CA GLU A 21 -19.18 -10.47 -23.44
C GLU A 21 -20.16 -10.58 -24.63
N LYS A 22 -19.98 -11.60 -25.45
CA LYS A 22 -20.91 -11.91 -26.55
C LYS A 22 -22.25 -12.29 -25.91
N VAL A 23 -23.21 -11.38 -25.99
CA VAL A 23 -24.59 -11.67 -25.59
C VAL A 23 -25.10 -12.69 -26.62
N GLY A 24 -25.29 -13.93 -26.18
CA GLY A 24 -25.58 -15.07 -27.03
C GLY A 24 -27.00 -15.11 -27.64
N SER A 25 -27.53 -13.95 -28.07
CA SER A 25 -28.83 -13.90 -28.71
C SER A 25 -28.76 -13.07 -30.00
N ILE A 26 -29.22 -13.66 -31.08
CA ILE A 26 -29.31 -13.03 -32.42
C ILE A 26 -30.15 -11.74 -32.39
N LYS A 27 -31.17 -11.68 -31.53
CA LYS A 27 -31.99 -10.46 -31.34
C LYS A 27 -31.17 -9.27 -30.83
N ASN A 28 -30.25 -9.51 -29.91
CA ASN A 28 -29.41 -8.45 -29.36
C ASN A 28 -28.29 -8.02 -30.33
N ALA A 29 -27.86 -8.90 -31.24
CA ALA A 29 -26.92 -8.54 -32.30
C ALA A 29 -27.53 -7.51 -33.27
N ILE A 30 -28.83 -7.64 -33.62
CA ILE A 30 -29.51 -6.72 -34.50
C ILE A 30 -29.76 -5.35 -33.85
N VAL A 31 -30.09 -5.34 -32.56
CA VAL A 31 -30.29 -4.09 -31.79
C VAL A 31 -28.93 -3.34 -31.62
N ASN A 32 -27.85 -4.06 -31.37
CA ASN A 32 -26.53 -3.46 -31.20
C ASN A 32 -25.95 -2.94 -32.52
N TRP A 33 -26.29 -3.57 -33.66
CA TRP A 33 -25.87 -3.11 -34.99
C TRP A 33 -26.47 -1.71 -35.30
N ARG A 34 -27.69 -1.44 -34.87
CA ARG A 34 -28.33 -0.10 -35.02
C ARG A 34 -27.70 0.96 -34.11
N LYS A 35 -27.11 0.58 -32.98
CA LYS A 35 -26.54 1.54 -32.00
C LYS A 35 -25.03 1.86 -32.20
N LYS A 36 -24.38 1.33 -33.25
CA LYS A 36 -22.92 1.52 -33.53
C LYS A 36 -22.03 1.32 -32.28
N GLN A 37 -22.43 0.47 -31.33
CA GLN A 37 -21.61 0.19 -30.17
C GLN A 37 -20.37 -0.62 -30.61
N LYS A 38 -19.19 -0.10 -30.30
CA LYS A 38 -17.95 -0.85 -30.48
C LYS A 38 -18.02 -2.12 -29.61
N GLY A 39 -17.65 -3.27 -30.17
CA GLY A 39 -17.66 -4.55 -29.45
C GLY A 39 -16.58 -4.66 -28.36
N TYR A 40 -15.98 -3.55 -27.97
CA TYR A 40 -14.94 -3.48 -26.92
C TYR A 40 -14.97 -2.11 -26.25
N GLU A 41 -14.58 -2.10 -24.98
CA GLU A 41 -14.29 -0.88 -24.22
C GLU A 41 -12.78 -0.68 -24.16
N THR A 42 -12.31 0.56 -24.33
CA THR A 42 -10.89 0.89 -24.19
C THR A 42 -10.64 1.39 -22.77
N GLN A 43 -9.89 0.62 -22.00
CA GLN A 43 -9.47 1.00 -20.64
C GLN A 43 -8.09 1.64 -20.71
N ARG A 44 -8.00 2.94 -20.45
CA ARG A 44 -6.73 3.66 -20.35
C ARG A 44 -6.12 3.45 -18.97
N VAL A 45 -5.06 2.65 -18.89
CA VAL A 45 -4.43 2.24 -17.62
C VAL A 45 -3.29 3.19 -17.24
N LEU A 46 -2.44 3.58 -18.20
CA LEU A 46 -1.38 4.58 -17.98
C LEU A 46 -1.64 5.79 -18.86
N LYS A 47 -1.47 6.98 -18.28
CA LYS A 47 -1.87 8.26 -18.89
C LYS A 47 -0.75 9.28 -18.74
N ASP A 48 0.15 9.35 -19.75
CA ASP A 48 1.21 10.34 -19.86
C ASP A 48 2.16 10.31 -18.64
N ILE A 49 2.71 9.14 -18.35
CA ILE A 49 3.63 8.91 -17.22
C ILE A 49 5.03 9.37 -17.60
N SER A 50 5.62 10.24 -16.77
CA SER A 50 7.02 10.69 -16.95
C SER A 50 7.72 10.77 -15.59
N PHE A 51 8.90 10.15 -15.49
CA PHE A 51 9.79 10.25 -14.33
C PHE A 51 11.17 9.68 -14.65
N GLU A 52 12.13 9.94 -13.78
CA GLU A 52 13.50 9.44 -13.90
C GLU A 52 13.93 8.77 -12.60
N ILE A 53 14.73 7.71 -12.73
CA ILE A 53 15.36 7.00 -11.61
C ILE A 53 16.86 7.10 -11.81
N GLU A 54 17.56 7.61 -10.81
CA GLU A 54 19.02 7.76 -10.85
C GLU A 54 19.70 6.43 -10.44
N LYS A 55 20.93 6.20 -10.93
CA LYS A 55 21.71 5.03 -10.50
C LYS A 55 21.96 5.10 -8.99
N GLY A 56 21.80 3.98 -8.33
CA GLY A 56 21.92 3.88 -6.88
C GLY A 56 20.65 4.26 -6.11
N ASP A 57 19.58 4.72 -6.80
CA ASP A 57 18.30 4.98 -6.12
C ASP A 57 17.65 3.66 -5.67
N PHE A 58 17.14 3.65 -4.46
CA PHE A 58 16.15 2.67 -4.01
C PHE A 58 14.79 3.36 -4.12
N PHE A 59 14.10 3.15 -5.24
CA PHE A 59 12.96 3.97 -5.69
C PHE A 59 11.64 3.23 -5.46
N GLY A 60 10.76 3.82 -4.64
CA GLY A 60 9.44 3.24 -4.36
C GLY A 60 8.38 3.66 -5.39
N ILE A 61 7.55 2.73 -5.84
CA ILE A 61 6.35 3.02 -6.64
C ILE A 61 5.13 2.54 -5.82
N VAL A 62 4.32 3.48 -5.37
CA VAL A 62 3.16 3.18 -4.52
C VAL A 62 1.86 3.60 -5.21
N GLY A 63 0.76 2.97 -4.80
CA GLY A 63 -0.57 3.28 -5.33
C GLY A 63 -1.57 2.20 -4.96
N ARG A 64 -2.84 2.55 -5.00
CA ARG A 64 -3.94 1.61 -4.72
C ARG A 64 -4.02 0.51 -5.79
N ASN A 65 -4.72 -0.57 -5.47
CA ASN A 65 -5.05 -1.59 -6.46
C ASN A 65 -5.81 -0.94 -7.63
N GLY A 66 -5.41 -1.29 -8.85
CA GLY A 66 -5.95 -0.69 -10.07
C GLY A 66 -5.38 0.68 -10.44
N SER A 67 -4.37 1.21 -9.71
CA SER A 67 -3.76 2.49 -10.07
C SER A 67 -2.86 2.43 -11.32
N GLY A 68 -2.46 1.22 -11.76
CA GLY A 68 -1.61 1.00 -12.93
C GLY A 68 -0.20 0.49 -12.62
N LYS A 69 0.12 0.21 -11.34
CA LYS A 69 1.48 -0.22 -10.91
C LYS A 69 1.99 -1.43 -11.71
N SER A 70 1.23 -2.53 -11.75
CA SER A 70 1.65 -3.75 -12.44
C SER A 70 1.80 -3.54 -13.94
N THR A 71 0.95 -2.69 -14.54
CA THR A 71 1.08 -2.32 -15.96
C THR A 71 2.35 -1.50 -16.20
N LEU A 72 2.62 -0.51 -15.34
CA LEU A 72 3.85 0.31 -15.43
C LEU A 72 5.09 -0.58 -15.30
N LEU A 73 5.06 -1.50 -14.37
CA LEU A 73 6.12 -2.48 -14.12
C LEU A 73 6.38 -3.34 -15.37
N LYS A 74 5.31 -3.86 -15.99
CA LYS A 74 5.41 -4.66 -17.23
C LYS A 74 5.90 -3.83 -18.44
N VAL A 75 5.59 -2.53 -18.47
CA VAL A 75 6.13 -1.63 -19.50
C VAL A 75 7.61 -1.35 -19.24
N MET A 76 8.01 -1.10 -17.99
CA MET A 76 9.42 -0.89 -17.61
C MET A 76 10.27 -2.14 -17.88
N SER A 77 9.71 -3.33 -17.68
CA SER A 77 10.37 -4.62 -17.98
C SER A 77 10.34 -5.00 -19.45
N GLN A 78 9.77 -4.14 -20.31
CA GLN A 78 9.63 -4.39 -21.76
C GLN A 78 8.74 -5.59 -22.11
N ILE A 79 7.95 -6.09 -21.15
CA ILE A 79 6.92 -7.13 -21.39
C ILE A 79 5.78 -6.54 -22.21
N TYR A 80 5.39 -5.28 -21.92
CA TYR A 80 4.40 -4.54 -22.71
C TYR A 80 5.05 -3.36 -23.41
N ALA A 81 4.81 -3.23 -24.71
CA ALA A 81 5.15 -2.01 -25.45
C ALA A 81 4.16 -0.89 -25.05
N PRO A 82 4.61 0.32 -24.76
CA PRO A 82 3.71 1.46 -24.55
C PRO A 82 2.99 1.84 -25.85
N ASP A 83 1.77 2.39 -25.73
CA ASP A 83 1.02 2.91 -26.89
C ASP A 83 1.59 4.28 -27.33
N LYS A 84 2.12 5.03 -26.36
CA LYS A 84 2.79 6.32 -26.58
C LYS A 84 3.96 6.45 -25.61
N GLY A 85 4.92 7.26 -25.99
CA GLY A 85 6.10 7.52 -25.17
C GLY A 85 7.13 6.40 -25.26
N LYS A 86 8.11 6.44 -24.38
CA LYS A 86 9.20 5.46 -24.36
C LYS A 86 9.77 5.26 -22.96
N VAL A 87 10.38 4.10 -22.75
CA VAL A 87 11.20 3.79 -21.57
C VAL A 87 12.63 3.57 -22.05
N SER A 88 13.58 4.30 -21.47
CA SER A 88 15.02 4.11 -21.73
C SER A 88 15.65 3.52 -20.47
N ILE A 89 16.38 2.43 -20.63
CA ILE A 89 17.04 1.70 -19.55
C ILE A 89 18.54 1.68 -19.80
N HIS A 90 19.34 2.07 -18.81
CA HIS A 90 20.79 2.13 -18.89
C HIS A 90 21.40 1.12 -17.91
N GLY A 91 21.57 -0.10 -18.36
CA GLY A 91 22.06 -1.24 -17.59
C GLY A 91 21.20 -2.48 -17.76
N LYS A 92 21.60 -3.55 -17.12
CA LYS A 92 20.87 -4.83 -17.13
C LYS A 92 19.76 -4.79 -16.08
N LEU A 93 18.50 -4.81 -16.53
CA LEU A 93 17.32 -4.84 -15.65
C LEU A 93 16.94 -6.29 -15.37
N VAL A 94 16.79 -6.64 -14.10
CA VAL A 94 16.31 -7.95 -13.65
C VAL A 94 14.95 -7.75 -12.96
N PRO A 95 13.87 -8.24 -13.57
CA PRO A 95 12.54 -8.10 -12.97
C PRO A 95 12.19 -9.30 -12.07
N PHE A 96 11.86 -9.04 -10.82
CA PHE A 96 11.31 -10.00 -9.87
C PHE A 96 9.78 -9.88 -9.89
N ILE A 97 9.21 -10.09 -11.07
CA ILE A 97 7.76 -9.98 -11.32
C ILE A 97 7.17 -11.39 -11.32
N GLU A 98 6.12 -11.58 -10.55
CA GLU A 98 5.39 -12.86 -10.51
C GLU A 98 6.35 -14.03 -10.18
N LEU A 99 6.97 -13.98 -8.99
CA LEU A 99 7.90 -15.01 -8.51
C LEU A 99 7.32 -16.42 -8.70
N GLY A 100 8.12 -17.32 -9.26
CA GLY A 100 7.72 -18.70 -9.55
C GLY A 100 7.04 -18.89 -10.90
N VAL A 101 6.90 -17.83 -11.71
CA VAL A 101 6.47 -18.00 -13.11
C VAL A 101 7.50 -18.86 -13.84
N GLY A 102 7.03 -19.86 -14.57
CA GLY A 102 7.86 -20.83 -15.27
C GLY A 102 8.17 -22.06 -14.44
N PHE A 103 7.76 -22.13 -13.18
CA PHE A 103 7.88 -23.36 -12.41
C PHE A 103 6.99 -24.46 -12.99
N ASN A 104 7.56 -25.68 -13.08
CA ASN A 104 6.82 -26.86 -13.51
C ASN A 104 6.50 -27.71 -12.28
N PRO A 105 5.24 -27.89 -11.92
CA PRO A 105 4.84 -28.68 -10.75
C PRO A 105 5.27 -30.15 -10.81
N GLU A 106 5.46 -30.69 -12.00
CA GLU A 106 5.91 -32.08 -12.21
C GLU A 106 7.43 -32.27 -12.11
N UNK A 107 8.30 -31.24 -12.09
CA UNK A 107 9.63 -31.24 -11.98
C UNK A 107 9.95 -31.11 -10.56
N THR A 108 11.02 -31.62 -10.20
CA THR A 108 11.52 -31.55 -8.83
C THR A 108 11.97 -30.12 -8.49
N GLY A 109 12.23 -29.83 -7.20
CA GLY A 109 12.83 -28.56 -6.81
C GLY A 109 14.13 -28.28 -7.55
N ARG A 110 15.01 -29.29 -7.61
CA ARG A 110 16.30 -29.23 -8.35
C ARG A 110 16.08 -28.84 -9.81
N GLU A 111 15.21 -29.57 -10.49
CA GLU A 111 14.93 -29.31 -11.91
C GLU A 111 14.35 -27.91 -12.13
N ASN A 112 13.52 -27.43 -11.21
CA ASN A 112 12.94 -26.08 -11.26
C ASN A 112 14.00 -24.99 -11.04
N VAL A 113 15.04 -25.23 -10.23
CA VAL A 113 16.17 -24.28 -10.11
C VAL A 113 16.85 -24.08 -11.49
N PHE A 114 17.12 -25.17 -12.21
CA PHE A 114 17.73 -25.06 -13.54
C PHE A 114 16.78 -24.44 -14.57
N LEU A 115 15.50 -24.83 -14.53
CA LEU A 115 14.49 -24.27 -15.44
C LEU A 115 14.34 -22.75 -15.24
N ASN A 116 14.18 -22.34 -13.97
CA ASN A 116 13.98 -20.94 -13.66
C ASN A 116 15.26 -20.10 -13.83
N GLY A 117 16.41 -20.69 -13.50
CA GLY A 117 17.72 -20.08 -13.77
C GLY A 117 17.91 -19.76 -15.26
N ALA A 118 17.54 -20.70 -16.14
CA ALA A 118 17.61 -20.49 -17.59
C ALA A 118 16.66 -19.35 -18.04
N LEU A 119 15.47 -19.23 -17.43
CA LEU A 119 14.54 -18.12 -17.72
C LEU A 119 15.13 -16.77 -17.29
N LEU A 120 15.94 -16.75 -16.22
CA LEU A 120 16.65 -15.56 -15.75
C LEU A 120 17.94 -15.27 -16.53
N GLY A 121 18.28 -16.15 -17.48
CA GLY A 121 19.43 -15.99 -18.37
C GLY A 121 20.72 -16.62 -17.89
N PHE A 122 20.66 -17.50 -16.87
CA PHE A 122 21.84 -18.25 -16.41
C PHE A 122 22.16 -19.39 -17.37
N SER A 123 23.44 -19.62 -17.60
CA SER A 123 23.88 -20.88 -18.21
C SER A 123 23.71 -22.04 -17.22
N ARG A 124 23.81 -23.26 -17.69
CA ARG A 124 23.75 -24.44 -16.84
C ARG A 124 24.89 -24.44 -15.81
N GLU A 125 26.09 -24.05 -16.24
CA GLU A 125 27.30 -23.97 -15.41
C GLU A 125 27.14 -22.90 -14.31
N GLU A 126 26.56 -21.75 -14.66
CA GLU A 126 26.25 -20.68 -13.70
C GLU A 126 25.20 -21.14 -12.66
N THR A 127 24.16 -21.83 -13.12
CA THR A 127 23.14 -22.38 -12.21
C THR A 127 23.73 -23.42 -11.27
N GLU A 128 24.58 -24.32 -11.78
CA GLU A 128 25.28 -25.33 -10.96
C GLU A 128 26.15 -24.68 -9.89
N ALA A 129 26.90 -23.63 -10.26
CA ALA A 129 27.76 -22.90 -9.32
C ALA A 129 26.97 -22.21 -8.21
N LYS A 130 25.75 -21.71 -8.53
CA LYS A 130 24.86 -21.00 -7.59
C LYS A 130 23.92 -21.95 -6.83
N TYR A 131 23.84 -23.20 -7.23
CA TYR A 131 22.81 -24.15 -6.74
C TYR A 131 22.81 -24.26 -5.21
N GLN A 132 24.00 -24.41 -4.62
CA GLN A 132 24.11 -24.59 -3.17
C GLN A 132 23.62 -23.36 -2.42
N ASP A 133 24.01 -22.16 -2.87
CA ASP A 133 23.58 -20.89 -2.26
C ASP A 133 22.04 -20.72 -2.35
N ILE A 134 21.47 -21.11 -3.48
CA ILE A 134 20.00 -21.06 -3.69
C ILE A 134 19.31 -21.96 -2.65
N VAL A 135 19.79 -23.21 -2.51
CA VAL A 135 19.17 -24.21 -1.64
C VAL A 135 19.28 -23.80 -0.17
N GLU A 136 20.47 -23.33 0.24
CA GLU A 136 20.71 -22.86 1.62
C GLU A 136 19.88 -21.62 1.96
N PHE A 137 19.79 -20.68 1.03
CA PHE A 137 18.97 -19.47 1.27
C PHE A 137 17.49 -19.86 1.43
N ALA A 138 17.01 -20.78 0.57
CA ALA A 138 15.62 -21.25 0.61
C ALA A 138 15.32 -22.15 1.83
N GLU A 139 16.35 -22.77 2.44
CA GLU A 139 16.21 -23.79 3.51
C GLU A 139 15.35 -24.96 3.04
N LEU A 140 15.65 -25.47 1.84
CA LEU A 140 14.83 -26.53 1.21
C LEU A 140 15.66 -27.78 0.89
N GLU A 141 16.83 -27.97 1.52
CA GLU A 141 17.77 -29.07 1.24
C GLU A 141 17.07 -30.44 1.16
N ARG A 142 16.18 -30.71 2.11
CA ARG A 142 15.49 -32.00 2.24
C ARG A 142 14.42 -32.22 1.18
N PHE A 143 14.02 -31.15 0.48
CA PHE A 143 12.86 -31.20 -0.43
C PHE A 143 13.29 -31.16 -1.91
N MET A 144 14.56 -30.86 -2.19
CA MET A 144 15.02 -30.58 -3.57
C MET A 144 14.78 -31.70 -4.56
N ASP A 145 14.75 -32.95 -4.11
CA ASP A 145 14.47 -34.11 -4.95
C ASP A 145 12.98 -34.49 -4.99
N GLN A 146 12.12 -33.71 -4.32
CA GLN A 146 10.67 -33.89 -4.37
C GLN A 146 10.08 -33.01 -5.47
N LYS A 147 8.98 -33.48 -6.08
CA LYS A 147 8.23 -32.72 -7.08
C LYS A 147 7.65 -31.44 -6.48
N LEU A 148 7.68 -30.35 -7.23
CA LEU A 148 7.26 -29.04 -6.77
C LEU A 148 5.75 -28.98 -6.39
N LYS A 149 4.92 -29.83 -6.98
CA LYS A 149 3.51 -29.95 -6.59
C LYS A 149 3.30 -30.37 -5.12
N ASN A 150 4.31 -30.96 -4.50
CA ASN A 150 4.28 -31.35 -3.08
C ASN A 150 4.74 -30.21 -2.15
N TYR A 151 5.22 -29.11 -2.70
CA TYR A 151 5.67 -27.95 -1.93
C TYR A 151 4.45 -27.13 -1.48
N SER A 152 4.50 -26.60 -0.28
CA SER A 152 3.56 -25.54 0.12
C SER A 152 3.79 -24.27 -0.73
N SER A 153 2.80 -23.40 -0.79
CA SER A 153 2.95 -22.11 -1.49
C SER A 153 4.13 -21.30 -0.95
N GLY A 154 4.33 -21.32 0.38
CA GLY A 154 5.47 -20.68 1.03
C GLY A 154 6.81 -21.24 0.55
N MET A 155 6.93 -22.57 0.46
CA MET A 155 8.15 -23.24 -0.06
C MET A 155 8.43 -22.85 -1.51
N GLN A 156 7.39 -22.80 -2.35
CA GLN A 156 7.52 -22.39 -3.75
C GLN A 156 8.04 -20.96 -3.87
N VAL A 157 7.49 -20.03 -3.09
CA VAL A 157 7.88 -18.64 -3.13
C VAL A 157 9.30 -18.46 -2.55
N ARG A 158 9.67 -19.19 -1.48
CA ARG A 158 11.03 -19.20 -0.93
C ARG A 158 12.04 -19.63 -2.00
N LEU A 159 11.75 -20.73 -2.71
CA LEU A 159 12.62 -21.22 -3.78
C LEU A 159 12.74 -20.20 -4.93
N ALA A 160 11.61 -19.65 -5.38
CA ALA A 160 11.59 -18.67 -6.46
C ALA A 160 12.40 -17.41 -6.11
N PHE A 161 12.24 -16.90 -4.89
CA PHE A 161 12.98 -15.73 -4.40
C PHE A 161 14.49 -16.05 -4.33
N SER A 162 14.84 -17.23 -3.79
CA SER A 162 16.25 -17.65 -3.65
C SER A 162 16.96 -17.77 -5.00
N ILE A 163 16.25 -18.20 -6.04
CA ILE A 163 16.79 -18.24 -7.42
C ILE A 163 16.94 -16.80 -7.95
N ALA A 164 15.91 -15.98 -7.74
CA ALA A 164 15.87 -14.63 -8.30
C ALA A 164 17.00 -13.73 -7.77
N ILE A 165 17.33 -13.83 -6.47
CA ILE A 165 18.39 -13.01 -5.84
C ILE A 165 19.80 -13.35 -6.38
N GLN A 166 19.96 -14.51 -7.05
CA GLN A 166 21.23 -14.88 -7.68
C GLN A 166 21.45 -14.18 -9.03
N ALA A 167 20.42 -13.50 -9.55
CA ALA A 167 20.53 -12.81 -10.82
C ALA A 167 21.36 -11.52 -10.67
N ASP A 168 22.42 -11.44 -11.46
CA ASP A 168 23.29 -10.27 -11.46
C ASP A 168 22.70 -9.21 -12.40
N GLY A 169 22.28 -8.09 -11.82
CA GLY A 169 21.70 -6.96 -12.55
C GLY A 169 22.15 -5.62 -11.99
N ASP A 170 22.17 -4.63 -12.87
CA ASP A 170 22.43 -3.25 -12.48
C ASP A 170 21.19 -2.61 -11.82
N ILE A 171 20.00 -3.07 -12.25
CA ILE A 171 18.71 -2.54 -11.84
C ILE A 171 17.81 -3.73 -11.46
N LEU A 172 17.31 -3.74 -10.23
CA LEU A 172 16.40 -4.77 -9.74
C LEU A 172 14.99 -4.19 -9.63
N LEU A 173 14.02 -4.89 -10.16
CA LEU A 173 12.61 -4.47 -10.16
C LEU A 173 11.79 -5.46 -9.35
N LEU A 174 11.32 -5.03 -8.17
CA LEU A 174 10.69 -5.89 -7.16
C LEU A 174 9.20 -5.59 -7.07
N ASP A 175 8.32 -6.60 -7.27
CA ASP A 175 6.86 -6.46 -7.21
C ASP A 175 6.27 -7.15 -5.98
N GLU A 176 6.02 -6.40 -4.93
CA GLU A 176 5.35 -6.85 -3.68
C GLU A 176 6.00 -8.08 -3.02
N VAL A 177 7.31 -8.29 -3.23
CA VAL A 177 8.04 -9.49 -2.78
C VAL A 177 8.45 -9.47 -1.29
N LEU A 178 8.12 -8.39 -0.56
CA LEU A 178 8.60 -8.20 0.83
C LEU A 178 7.81 -9.01 1.87
N ALA A 179 6.65 -9.55 1.52
CA ALA A 179 5.80 -10.31 2.44
C ALA A 179 5.83 -11.81 2.17
N VAL A 180 7.01 -12.34 1.83
CA VAL A 180 7.20 -13.71 1.37
C VAL A 180 7.69 -14.61 2.51
N GLY A 181 7.10 -15.80 2.64
CA GLY A 181 7.54 -16.81 3.57
C GLY A 181 7.14 -16.53 5.03
N ASP A 182 7.78 -17.23 5.94
CA ASP A 182 7.59 -17.04 7.36
C ASP A 182 8.50 -15.90 7.90
N GLU A 183 8.37 -15.60 9.19
CA GLU A 183 9.13 -14.52 9.84
C GLU A 183 10.65 -14.68 9.72
N ALA A 184 11.14 -15.91 9.81
CA ALA A 184 12.57 -16.18 9.70
C ALA A 184 13.08 -15.89 8.28
N PHE A 185 12.33 -16.32 7.27
CA PHE A 185 12.68 -16.06 5.87
C PHE A 185 12.55 -14.57 5.53
N GLN A 186 11.53 -13.88 6.08
CA GLN A 186 11.39 -12.43 5.92
C GLN A 186 12.61 -11.68 6.45
N ARG A 187 13.21 -12.13 7.57
CA ARG A 187 14.46 -11.54 8.08
C ARG A 187 15.59 -11.66 7.06
N LYS A 188 15.77 -12.85 6.46
CA LYS A 188 16.79 -13.05 5.40
C LYS A 188 16.56 -12.12 4.20
N CYS A 189 15.30 -11.97 3.79
CA CYS A 189 14.94 -11.04 2.71
C CYS A 189 15.29 -9.59 3.08
N ASN A 190 15.00 -9.17 4.32
CA ASN A 190 15.32 -7.84 4.81
C ASN A 190 16.84 -7.60 4.80
N ASP A 191 17.62 -8.57 5.28
CA ASP A 191 19.09 -8.51 5.28
C ASP A 191 19.62 -8.34 3.85
N TYR A 192 19.04 -9.08 2.90
CA TYR A 192 19.40 -8.95 1.48
C TYR A 192 19.08 -7.54 0.94
N PHE A 193 17.92 -6.96 1.28
CA PHE A 193 17.58 -5.59 0.85
C PHE A 193 18.48 -4.54 1.49
N ASP A 194 18.86 -4.73 2.76
CA ASP A 194 19.81 -3.86 3.44
C ASP A 194 21.19 -3.92 2.76
N GLN A 195 21.61 -5.12 2.34
CA GLN A 195 22.85 -5.31 1.57
C GLN A 195 22.78 -4.57 0.22
N LEU A 196 21.71 -4.74 -0.55
CA LEU A 196 21.53 -4.02 -1.83
C LEU A 196 21.67 -2.51 -1.66
N LYS A 197 21.09 -1.99 -0.57
CA LYS A 197 21.14 -0.56 -0.24
C LYS A 197 22.57 -0.11 0.06
N GLN A 198 23.31 -0.91 0.83
CA GLN A 198 24.74 -0.64 1.16
C GLN A 198 25.62 -0.69 -0.08
N GLU A 199 25.36 -1.60 -1.00
CA GLU A 199 26.09 -1.74 -2.26
C GLU A 199 25.74 -0.64 -3.29
N GLY A 200 24.73 0.17 -3.02
CA GLY A 200 24.29 1.22 -3.92
C GLY A 200 23.68 0.70 -5.22
N LYS A 201 23.08 -0.48 -5.18
CA LYS A 201 22.36 -1.04 -6.33
C LYS A 201 21.12 -0.20 -6.62
N THR A 202 20.76 -0.08 -7.90
CA THR A 202 19.51 0.57 -8.30
C THR A 202 18.36 -0.42 -8.10
N VAL A 203 17.42 -0.08 -7.22
CA VAL A 203 16.29 -0.96 -6.89
C VAL A 203 14.98 -0.19 -7.07
N ILE A 204 14.03 -0.81 -7.74
CA ILE A 204 12.67 -0.29 -7.87
C ILE A 204 11.74 -1.21 -7.08
N LEU A 205 11.13 -0.66 -6.04
CA LEU A 205 10.23 -1.41 -5.16
C LEU A 205 8.78 -0.99 -5.42
N VAL A 206 8.00 -1.89 -5.98
CA VAL A 206 6.55 -1.67 -6.16
C VAL A 206 5.86 -2.32 -4.95
N THR A 207 5.15 -1.50 -4.18
CA THR A 207 4.55 -1.99 -2.93
C THR A 207 3.36 -1.13 -2.50
N HIS A 208 2.53 -1.70 -1.64
CA HIS A 208 1.50 -0.98 -0.90
C HIS A 208 1.89 -0.80 0.58
N SER A 209 3.06 -1.31 1.01
CA SER A 209 3.56 -1.17 2.39
C SER A 209 4.36 0.12 2.54
N MET A 210 3.79 1.08 3.26
CA MET A 210 4.47 2.36 3.51
C MET A 210 5.67 2.21 4.45
N ASP A 211 5.66 1.20 5.31
CA ASP A 211 6.81 0.90 6.18
C ASP A 211 8.02 0.44 5.34
N ALA A 212 7.78 -0.40 4.34
CA ALA A 212 8.84 -0.81 3.41
C ALA A 212 9.39 0.40 2.62
N VAL A 213 8.51 1.30 2.18
CA VAL A 213 8.92 2.52 1.47
C VAL A 213 9.80 3.40 2.37
N ARG A 214 9.37 3.64 3.63
CA ARG A 214 10.15 4.43 4.60
C ARG A 214 11.49 3.79 4.94
N LYS A 215 11.50 2.46 5.07
CA LYS A 215 12.70 1.72 5.48
C LYS A 215 13.77 1.67 4.37
N TYR A 216 13.36 1.35 3.16
CA TYR A 216 14.31 1.03 2.10
C TYR A 216 14.54 2.16 1.10
N CYS A 217 13.49 2.91 0.75
CA CYS A 217 13.57 3.86 -0.36
C CYS A 217 14.23 5.18 0.03
N ASN A 218 14.92 5.79 -0.92
CA ASN A 218 15.40 7.17 -0.81
C ASN A 218 14.52 8.16 -1.60
N LYS A 219 13.76 7.65 -2.55
CA LYS A 219 12.74 8.40 -3.32
C LYS A 219 11.53 7.53 -3.54
N ALA A 220 10.37 8.14 -3.72
CA ALA A 220 9.16 7.39 -4.05
C ALA A 220 8.25 8.18 -4.98
N LEU A 221 7.42 7.44 -5.72
CA LEU A 221 6.43 7.96 -6.67
C LEU A 221 5.06 7.40 -6.29
N MET A 222 4.06 8.27 -6.23
CA MET A 222 2.68 7.86 -6.01
C MET A 222 1.91 7.83 -7.33
N LEU A 223 1.38 6.66 -7.67
CA LEU A 223 0.57 6.45 -8.87
C LEU A 223 -0.91 6.40 -8.49
N GLN A 224 -1.73 7.20 -9.17
CA GLN A 224 -3.18 7.23 -8.94
C GLN A 224 -3.93 7.31 -10.27
N LYS A 225 -4.85 6.37 -10.50
CA LYS A 225 -5.71 6.31 -11.71
C LYS A 225 -4.93 6.47 -13.03
N GLY A 226 -3.75 5.84 -13.06
CA GLY A 226 -2.88 5.83 -14.24
C GLY A 226 -2.04 7.07 -14.44
N LYS A 227 -1.95 7.97 -13.44
CA LYS A 227 -1.12 9.19 -13.50
C LYS A 227 -0.15 9.24 -12.33
N VAL A 228 0.97 9.91 -12.53
CA VAL A 228 1.87 10.26 -11.42
C VAL A 228 1.19 11.38 -10.64
N LEU A 229 0.86 11.12 -9.38
CA LEU A 229 0.26 12.10 -8.49
C LEU A 229 1.34 12.95 -7.82
N ASP A 230 2.45 12.31 -7.41
CA ASP A 230 3.54 12.98 -6.71
C ASP A 230 4.82 12.16 -6.79
N ILE A 231 5.96 12.84 -6.67
CA ILE A 231 7.30 12.22 -6.52
C ILE A 231 8.03 13.00 -5.43
N GLY A 232 8.56 12.29 -4.45
CA GLY A 232 9.23 12.97 -3.34
C GLY A 232 9.95 12.04 -2.39
N SER A 233 10.17 12.53 -1.17
CA SER A 233 10.76 11.73 -0.10
C SER A 233 9.83 10.57 0.27
N PRO A 234 10.39 9.45 0.75
CA PRO A 234 9.57 8.32 1.21
C PRO A 234 8.53 8.72 2.26
N GLU A 235 8.90 9.62 3.16
CA GLU A 235 8.00 10.08 4.23
C GLU A 235 6.82 10.87 3.65
N ASP A 236 7.09 11.82 2.75
CA ASP A 236 6.03 12.65 2.15
C ASP A 236 5.07 11.80 1.33
N ILE A 237 5.61 10.90 0.51
CA ILE A 237 4.80 10.01 -0.33
C ILE A 237 3.98 9.04 0.54
N SER A 238 4.56 8.49 1.60
CA SER A 238 3.85 7.59 2.52
C SER A 238 2.70 8.32 3.24
N ASN A 239 2.96 9.54 3.70
CA ASN A 239 1.93 10.36 4.34
C ASN A 239 0.80 10.71 3.36
N ARG A 240 1.16 11.10 2.13
CA ARG A 240 0.18 11.40 1.09
C ARG A 240 -0.64 10.17 0.72
N TYR A 241 0.01 9.01 0.58
CA TYR A 241 -0.68 7.73 0.32
C TYR A 241 -1.70 7.41 1.41
N SER A 242 -1.31 7.60 2.68
CA SER A 242 -2.21 7.38 3.83
C SER A 242 -3.42 8.33 3.77
N ILE A 243 -3.20 9.62 3.54
CA ILE A 243 -4.28 10.63 3.44
C ILE A 243 -5.24 10.27 2.29
N GLU A 244 -4.71 9.94 1.11
CA GLU A 244 -5.54 9.59 -0.06
C GLU A 244 -6.35 8.31 0.17
N ASN A 245 -5.78 7.35 0.91
CA ASN A 245 -6.47 6.09 1.23
C ASN A 245 -7.48 6.22 2.36
N LEU A 246 -7.26 7.18 3.28
CA LEU A 246 -8.20 7.45 4.37
C LEU A 246 -9.54 8.02 3.85
N GLY A 247 -9.55 8.46 2.60
CA GLY A 247 -10.81 8.82 1.94
C GLY A 247 -11.46 10.06 2.51
N THR A 248 -10.81 11.21 2.36
CA THR A 248 -11.51 12.48 2.52
C THR A 248 -12.43 12.69 1.32
N ARG A 249 -13.53 11.99 1.27
CA ARG A 249 -14.62 12.43 0.41
C ARG A 249 -15.26 13.63 1.08
N PRO A 250 -15.41 14.76 0.39
CA PRO A 250 -16.24 15.82 0.95
C PRO A 250 -17.62 15.20 1.24
N SER A 251 -18.05 15.35 2.46
CA SER A 251 -19.32 14.83 2.93
C SER A 251 -20.46 15.44 2.11
N GLY A 252 -20.95 14.67 1.16
CA GLY A 252 -22.25 14.94 0.54
C GLY A 252 -23.37 14.60 1.51
N PRO A 253 -24.62 14.97 1.22
CA PRO A 253 -25.71 14.76 2.16
C PRO A 253 -25.84 13.27 2.52
N HIS A 254 -25.89 13.02 3.79
CA HIS A 254 -25.68 11.72 4.45
C HIS A 254 -26.76 10.69 4.12
N LYS A 255 -26.38 9.63 3.44
CA LYS A 255 -27.28 8.48 3.18
C LYS A 255 -27.19 7.34 4.20
N HIS A 256 -26.36 7.46 5.25
CA HIS A 256 -26.01 6.29 6.07
C HIS A 256 -26.08 6.52 7.59
N LEU A 257 -27.02 7.32 8.05
CA LEU A 257 -27.35 7.36 9.47
C LEU A 257 -28.14 6.10 9.83
N LYS A 258 -27.54 5.19 10.59
CA LYS A 258 -28.25 4.12 11.27
C LYS A 258 -28.66 4.63 12.64
N GLY A 259 -29.93 4.65 12.95
CA GLY A 259 -30.40 5.05 14.27
C GLY A 259 -31.83 5.59 14.28
N ASP A 260 -32.20 6.14 15.42
CA ASP A 260 -33.49 6.74 15.67
C ASP A 260 -33.67 7.99 14.76
N MET A 261 -34.82 8.11 14.13
CA MET A 261 -35.20 9.23 13.26
C MET A 261 -35.21 10.58 13.96
N SER A 262 -35.09 10.62 15.28
CA SER A 262 -35.02 11.86 16.07
C SER A 262 -33.71 12.64 15.86
N ILE A 263 -32.62 11.97 15.45
CA ILE A 263 -31.32 12.64 15.21
C ILE A 263 -31.15 12.86 13.71
N LYS A 264 -30.97 14.12 13.33
CA LYS A 264 -30.80 14.56 11.95
C LYS A 264 -29.47 15.28 11.77
N ASP A 265 -28.96 15.29 10.55
CA ASP A 265 -27.82 16.09 10.10
C ASP A 265 -26.57 15.87 10.98
N LEU A 266 -26.35 14.63 11.45
CA LEU A 266 -25.14 14.31 12.24
C LEU A 266 -23.92 14.49 11.34
N GLN A 267 -23.03 15.39 11.75
CA GLN A 267 -21.78 15.70 11.05
C GLN A 267 -20.63 15.64 12.04
N VAL A 268 -19.52 15.08 11.57
CA VAL A 268 -18.27 15.05 12.31
C VAL A 268 -17.19 15.65 11.42
N GLN A 269 -16.48 16.63 11.94
CA GLN A 269 -15.45 17.35 11.19
C GLN A 269 -14.16 17.36 11.99
N LEU A 270 -13.06 17.01 11.32
CA LEU A 270 -11.72 17.28 11.83
C LEU A 270 -11.41 18.76 11.53
N ILE A 271 -11.20 19.55 12.55
CA ILE A 271 -10.84 20.99 12.40
C ILE A 271 -9.33 21.13 12.21
N SER A 272 -8.56 20.28 12.86
CA SER A 272 -7.10 20.21 12.71
C SER A 272 -6.71 19.71 11.32
N GLN A 273 -5.43 19.81 11.01
CA GLN A 273 -4.88 19.24 9.75
C GLN A 273 -4.98 17.71 9.76
N ASN A 274 -5.02 17.13 8.58
CA ASN A 274 -5.07 15.65 8.42
C ASN A 274 -3.75 14.97 8.81
N LYS A 275 -2.67 15.72 8.94
CA LYS A 275 -1.40 15.25 9.49
C LYS A 275 -1.13 16.06 10.75
N VAL A 276 -1.04 15.40 11.89
CA VAL A 276 -0.91 16.03 13.20
C VAL A 276 0.39 15.57 13.84
N ALA A 277 1.19 16.51 14.31
CA ALA A 277 2.38 16.21 15.09
C ALA A 277 1.99 15.81 16.53
N GLN A 278 2.86 15.07 17.19
CA GLN A 278 2.65 14.49 18.52
C GLN A 278 2.14 15.51 19.57
N ASP A 279 2.65 16.75 19.51
CA ASP A 279 2.33 17.79 20.51
C ASP A 279 1.24 18.75 20.06
N GLU A 280 0.68 18.55 18.87
CA GLU A 280 -0.39 19.41 18.35
C GLU A 280 -1.74 19.02 18.91
N ILE A 281 -2.61 20.03 19.02
CA ILE A 281 -3.99 19.82 19.45
C ILE A 281 -4.81 19.31 18.28
N ILE A 282 -5.45 18.18 18.49
CA ILE A 282 -6.47 17.64 17.59
C ILE A 282 -7.81 18.21 18.02
N GLU A 283 -8.51 18.84 17.09
CA GLU A 283 -9.87 19.35 17.34
C GLU A 283 -10.87 18.67 16.43
N ILE A 284 -11.87 18.03 17.05
CA ILE A 284 -12.97 17.34 16.37
C ILE A 284 -14.26 18.05 16.74
N ARG A 285 -15.03 18.45 15.75
CA ARG A 285 -16.34 19.08 15.94
C ARG A 285 -17.44 18.11 15.55
N VAL A 286 -18.43 17.97 16.44
CA VAL A 286 -19.62 17.16 16.21
C VAL A 286 -20.83 18.10 16.22
N SER A 287 -21.70 18.00 15.22
CA SER A 287 -22.95 18.75 15.17
C SER A 287 -24.10 17.88 14.68
N TYR A 288 -25.28 18.13 15.23
CA TYR A 288 -26.51 17.40 14.84
C TYR A 288 -27.76 18.17 15.29
N ARG A 289 -28.91 17.78 14.75
CA ARG A 289 -30.22 18.25 15.22
C ARG A 289 -30.92 17.13 15.98
N ASN A 290 -31.41 17.46 17.18
CA ASN A 290 -32.23 16.58 18.00
C ASN A 290 -33.71 17.01 17.86
N GLN A 291 -34.48 16.25 17.12
CA GLN A 291 -35.92 16.48 16.92
C GLN A 291 -36.76 15.72 17.92
N GLY A 292 -36.14 14.99 18.83
CA GLY A 292 -36.79 14.28 19.92
C GLY A 292 -36.88 15.06 21.19
N SER A 293 -37.62 14.56 22.18
CA SER A 293 -37.78 15.16 23.50
C SER A 293 -36.69 14.71 24.50
N ARG A 294 -35.90 13.70 24.19
CA ARG A 294 -34.86 13.15 25.06
C ARG A 294 -33.63 14.04 25.08
N GLY A 295 -32.99 14.09 26.26
CA GLY A 295 -31.64 14.67 26.37
C GLY A 295 -30.64 13.81 25.56
N THR A 296 -29.69 14.47 24.91
CA THR A 296 -28.68 13.75 24.06
C THR A 296 -27.28 14.28 24.33
N TYR A 297 -26.28 13.47 24.03
CA TYR A 297 -24.88 13.86 24.06
C TYR A 297 -24.07 13.05 23.03
N PRO A 298 -23.09 13.67 22.38
CA PRO A 298 -22.18 12.93 21.52
C PRO A 298 -21.05 12.28 22.31
N VAL A 299 -20.67 11.09 21.89
CA VAL A 299 -19.47 10.36 22.36
C VAL A 299 -18.56 10.19 21.14
N CYS A 300 -17.30 10.54 21.31
CA CYS A 300 -16.27 10.40 20.28
C CYS A 300 -15.20 9.42 20.74
N ASP A 301 -14.96 8.40 19.94
CA ASP A 301 -13.88 7.43 20.13
C ASP A 301 -12.81 7.68 19.06
N LEU A 302 -11.55 7.81 19.46
CA LEU A 302 -10.42 7.76 18.54
C LEU A 302 -9.95 6.31 18.45
N VAL A 303 -9.85 5.80 17.23
CA VAL A 303 -9.51 4.41 16.96
C VAL A 303 -8.23 4.38 16.12
N ASP A 304 -7.22 3.65 16.60
CA ASP A 304 -6.00 3.34 15.85
C ASP A 304 -6.36 2.37 14.73
N LEU A 305 -6.23 2.80 13.49
CA LEU A 305 -6.59 1.99 12.32
C LEU A 305 -5.53 0.95 11.96
N ASP A 306 -4.28 1.19 12.36
CA ASP A 306 -3.18 0.27 12.03
C ASP A 306 -3.19 -0.95 12.96
N ARG A 307 -3.63 -0.74 14.23
CA ARG A 307 -3.70 -1.80 15.25
C ARG A 307 -5.13 -2.25 15.54
N ASN A 308 -6.14 -1.50 15.04
CA ASN A 308 -7.57 -1.73 15.23
C ASN A 308 -7.97 -1.74 16.72
N VAL A 309 -7.49 -0.75 17.48
CA VAL A 309 -7.79 -0.62 18.92
C VAL A 309 -8.29 0.78 19.22
N PRO A 310 -9.25 0.92 20.17
CA PRO A 310 -9.64 2.25 20.64
C PRO A 310 -8.50 2.86 21.48
N LEU A 311 -8.22 4.15 21.23
CA LEU A 311 -7.18 4.92 21.92
C LEU A 311 -7.77 5.66 23.11
N VAL A 312 -8.89 6.35 22.89
CA VAL A 312 -9.51 7.22 23.89
C VAL A 312 -10.97 7.44 23.54
N THR A 313 -11.78 7.55 24.56
CA THR A 313 -13.22 7.86 24.47
C THR A 313 -13.51 9.15 25.23
N ALA A 314 -14.30 10.02 24.64
CA ALA A 314 -14.78 11.23 25.29
C ALA A 314 -16.27 11.44 25.04
N GLY A 315 -17.03 11.64 26.09
CA GLY A 315 -18.43 12.02 26.03
C GLY A 315 -18.61 13.49 26.44
N SER A 316 -19.53 14.18 25.80
CA SER A 316 -19.87 15.54 26.19
C SER A 316 -21.02 15.56 27.24
N SER A 317 -21.36 16.74 27.75
CA SER A 317 -22.49 16.86 28.66
C SER A 317 -23.84 16.69 27.95
N LEU A 318 -24.80 16.15 28.69
CA LEU A 318 -26.17 15.95 28.22
C LEU A 318 -26.84 17.30 27.92
N THR A 319 -27.63 17.36 26.86
CA THR A 319 -28.37 18.58 26.47
C THR A 319 -29.69 18.20 25.80
N LYS A 320 -30.71 19.07 25.99
CA LYS A 320 -32.03 18.95 25.34
C LYS A 320 -32.19 19.95 24.18
N ARG A 321 -31.11 20.65 23.81
CA ARG A 321 -31.16 21.60 22.68
C ARG A 321 -31.49 20.90 21.36
N GLU A 322 -32.30 21.57 20.54
CA GLU A 322 -32.62 21.11 19.21
C GLU A 322 -31.38 21.06 18.31
N TYR A 323 -30.55 22.10 18.36
CA TYR A 323 -29.27 22.13 17.64
C TYR A 323 -28.11 21.97 18.60
N VAL A 324 -27.25 21.01 18.35
CA VAL A 324 -26.08 20.73 19.17
C VAL A 324 -24.84 20.85 18.29
N SER A 325 -23.87 21.62 18.77
CA SER A 325 -22.52 21.66 18.19
C SER A 325 -21.50 21.64 19.33
N ARG A 326 -20.57 20.72 19.31
CA ARG A 326 -19.55 20.51 20.33
C ARG A 326 -18.18 20.30 19.67
N SER A 327 -17.16 20.92 20.24
CA SER A 327 -15.76 20.66 19.86
C SER A 327 -15.05 19.95 21.01
N TRP A 328 -14.31 18.89 20.64
CA TRP A 328 -13.43 18.16 21.55
C TRP A 328 -11.98 18.39 21.13
N LYS A 329 -11.15 18.79 22.10
CA LYS A 329 -9.72 19.06 21.88
C LYS A 329 -8.89 18.09 22.70
N ILE A 330 -7.90 17.46 22.08
CA ILE A 330 -7.05 16.47 22.73
C ILE A 330 -5.63 16.54 22.16
N LYS A 331 -4.64 16.15 22.99
CA LYS A 331 -3.25 15.85 22.55
C LYS A 331 -2.99 14.37 22.75
N LEU A 332 -2.28 13.76 21.81
CA LEU A 332 -1.93 12.33 21.85
C LEU A 332 -0.41 12.18 21.99
N SER A 333 0.16 12.79 23.02
CA SER A 333 1.63 12.92 23.20
C SER A 333 2.35 11.57 23.34
N SER A 334 1.72 10.59 23.98
CA SER A 334 2.31 9.27 24.23
C SER A 334 1.92 8.21 23.21
N ILE A 335 1.13 8.55 22.20
CA ILE A 335 0.71 7.59 21.17
C ILE A 335 1.79 7.51 20.07
N ASN A 336 2.09 6.31 19.66
CA ASN A 336 3.06 6.05 18.58
C ASN A 336 2.48 6.44 17.21
N ASN A 337 3.32 6.52 16.20
CA ASN A 337 2.90 6.82 14.81
C ASN A 337 1.77 5.89 14.39
N THR A 338 0.65 6.46 13.95
CA THR A 338 -0.52 5.66 13.55
C THR A 338 -1.50 6.48 12.70
N ASN A 339 -2.40 5.77 12.03
CA ASN A 339 -3.55 6.32 11.33
C ASN A 339 -4.77 6.22 12.25
N ILE A 340 -5.50 7.31 12.44
CA ILE A 340 -6.58 7.40 13.43
C ILE A 340 -7.89 7.75 12.72
N ALA A 341 -8.98 7.10 13.13
CA ALA A 341 -10.35 7.49 12.78
C ALA A 341 -11.09 8.00 14.01
N ALA A 342 -11.91 9.04 13.82
CA ALA A 342 -12.83 9.52 14.85
C ALA A 342 -14.20 8.88 14.61
N SER A 343 -14.61 7.98 15.50
CA SER A 343 -15.92 7.34 15.50
C SER A 343 -16.82 8.09 16.46
N VAL A 344 -18.01 8.48 16.00
CA VAL A 344 -18.94 9.28 16.82
C VAL A 344 -20.30 8.61 16.89
N ALA A 345 -20.84 8.53 18.10
CA ALA A 345 -22.21 8.13 18.38
C ALA A 345 -22.93 9.23 19.19
N VAL A 346 -24.20 9.43 18.92
CA VAL A 346 -25.10 10.25 19.75
C VAL A 346 -25.89 9.32 20.65
N ARG A 347 -25.87 9.58 21.96
CA ARG A 347 -26.52 8.76 22.98
C ARG A 347 -27.56 9.56 23.76
N ASP A 348 -28.53 8.87 24.33
CA ASP A 348 -29.54 9.46 25.21
C ASP A 348 -29.19 9.32 26.70
N GLU A 349 -30.11 9.78 27.57
CA GLU A 349 -30.00 9.77 29.04
C GLU A 349 -29.78 8.37 29.62
N GLN A 350 -30.22 7.30 28.90
CA GLN A 350 -30.05 5.90 29.29
C GLN A 350 -28.81 5.26 28.68
N ASN A 351 -27.95 6.08 28.03
CA ASN A 351 -26.74 5.63 27.33
C ASN A 351 -27.04 4.78 26.08
N GLU A 352 -28.27 4.83 25.57
CA GLU A 352 -28.65 4.13 24.33
C GLU A 352 -28.16 4.90 23.10
N VAL A 353 -27.64 4.21 22.11
CA VAL A 353 -27.16 4.81 20.86
C VAL A 353 -28.35 5.19 19.99
N LEU A 354 -28.53 6.49 19.74
CA LEU A 354 -29.59 7.03 18.88
C LEU A 354 -29.12 7.17 17.42
N ALA A 355 -27.87 7.50 17.21
CA ALA A 355 -27.30 7.66 15.86
C ALA A 355 -25.78 7.50 15.93
N PHE A 356 -25.17 7.12 14.81
CA PHE A 356 -23.71 7.04 14.70
C PHE A 356 -23.24 7.32 13.28
N VAL A 357 -21.98 7.72 13.16
CA VAL A 357 -21.37 8.04 11.86
C VAL A 357 -20.89 6.75 11.21
N ALA A 358 -21.30 6.53 9.95
CA ALA A 358 -20.87 5.36 9.17
C ALA A 358 -19.34 5.38 8.90
N ASP A 359 -18.73 4.23 8.73
CA ASP A 359 -17.27 4.10 8.52
C ASP A 359 -16.75 4.93 7.35
N SER A 360 -17.55 5.07 6.29
CA SER A 360 -17.20 5.91 5.13
C SER A 360 -17.09 7.39 5.45
N ASP A 361 -17.75 7.86 6.49
CA ASP A 361 -17.92 9.28 6.83
C ASP A 361 -17.10 9.70 8.07
N LYS A 362 -16.42 8.75 8.72
CA LYS A 362 -15.55 9.03 9.87
C LYS A 362 -14.37 9.89 9.43
N PRO A 363 -14.12 11.03 10.08
CA PRO A 363 -12.89 11.79 9.82
C PRO A 363 -11.67 10.97 10.21
N LYS A 364 -10.65 11.06 9.38
CA LYS A 364 -9.40 10.29 9.56
C LYS A 364 -8.22 11.23 9.46
N PHE A 365 -7.17 10.95 10.24
CA PHE A 365 -5.95 11.73 10.27
C PHE A 365 -4.75 10.87 10.62
N ILE A 366 -3.57 11.42 10.41
CA ILE A 366 -2.30 10.72 10.62
C ILE A 366 -1.57 11.38 11.77
N LEU A 367 -1.22 10.59 12.79
CA LEU A 367 -0.38 11.05 13.88
C LEU A 367 1.07 10.67 13.59
N ARG A 368 1.98 11.65 13.62
CA ARG A 368 3.41 11.45 13.39
C ARG A 368 4.24 12.19 14.40
N ARG A 369 5.28 11.53 14.89
CA ARG A 369 6.25 12.10 15.83
C ARG A 369 7.27 12.94 15.08
N ASN A 370 7.66 14.08 15.64
CA ASN A 370 8.65 14.99 15.07
C ASN A 370 10.09 14.57 15.41
N ASP A 371 10.29 13.72 16.40
CA ASP A 371 11.60 13.25 16.86
C ASP A 371 12.12 12.06 16.04
N TYR A 372 11.53 11.80 14.89
CA TYR A 372 11.99 10.81 13.92
C TYR A 372 12.97 11.47 12.93
N PRO A 373 14.11 10.89 12.58
CA PRO A 373 14.56 9.55 12.87
C PRO A 373 15.45 9.44 14.13
N ASP A 374 14.93 8.86 15.16
CA ASP A 374 15.70 8.45 16.34
C ASP A 374 16.25 7.05 16.06
N PRO A 375 17.51 6.74 16.45
CA PRO A 375 18.02 5.37 16.32
C PRO A 375 17.19 4.34 17.11
N MET A 376 16.44 4.79 18.08
CA MET A 376 15.47 3.95 18.81
C MET A 376 14.08 4.09 18.18
N LYS A 377 13.93 3.70 16.94
CA LYS A 377 12.64 3.74 16.24
C LYS A 377 11.54 3.07 17.06
N PRO A 378 10.43 3.77 17.37
CA PRO A 378 9.32 3.09 18.00
C PRO A 378 8.87 1.94 17.10
N THR A 379 8.72 0.76 17.67
CA THR A 379 8.26 -0.40 16.90
C THR A 379 6.83 -0.13 16.42
N THR A 380 6.54 -0.54 15.19
CA THR A 380 5.21 -0.36 14.60
C THR A 380 4.11 -1.05 15.40
N TYR A 381 4.47 -1.97 16.27
CA TYR A 381 3.53 -2.77 17.07
C TYR A 381 3.18 -2.12 18.42
N ALA A 382 4.01 -1.23 18.94
CA ALA A 382 3.76 -0.61 20.23
C ALA A 382 2.73 0.54 20.09
N LEU A 383 1.69 0.51 20.92
CA LEU A 383 0.67 1.55 20.95
C LEU A 383 1.22 2.84 21.58
N LEU A 384 1.94 2.70 22.67
CA LEU A 384 2.49 3.81 23.43
C LEU A 384 4.00 3.93 23.22
N PHE A 385 4.50 5.15 23.21
CA PHE A 385 5.91 5.46 23.21
C PHE A 385 6.23 6.28 24.46
N GLU A 386 7.04 5.72 25.33
CA GLU A 386 7.53 6.38 26.54
C GLU A 386 9.05 6.35 26.54
N LYS A 387 9.65 7.53 26.75
CA LYS A 387 11.10 7.64 26.98
C LYS A 387 11.38 7.28 28.44
N GLY A 388 11.74 6.04 28.70
CA GLY A 388 12.19 5.60 30.00
C GLY A 388 13.61 6.07 30.29
N GLU A 389 14.04 6.01 31.55
CA GLU A 389 15.42 6.23 31.96
C GLU A 389 16.15 4.88 32.04
N TRP A 390 17.25 4.77 31.30
CA TRP A 390 18.10 3.60 31.31
C TRP A 390 19.35 3.93 32.10
N ASN A 391 19.60 3.21 33.19
CA ASN A 391 20.80 3.37 34.01
C ASN A 391 21.72 2.16 33.77
N GLU A 392 22.98 2.44 33.43
CA GLU A 392 24.02 1.40 33.37
C GLU A 392 24.30 0.91 34.81
N GLN A 393 24.29 -0.39 35.02
CA GLN A 393 24.63 -1.03 36.29
C GLN A 393 26.11 -1.44 36.31
#